data_c34ac6257f5358a2d2da6a2dd1a70db9
#
_entry.id   c34ac6257f5358a2d2da6a2dd1a70db9
#
_cell.length_a   1.000
_cell.length_b   1.000
_cell.length_c   1.000
_cell.angle_alpha   90.00
_cell.angle_beta   90.00
_cell.angle_gamma   90.00
#
_symmetry.space_group_name_H-M   'P 1'
#
loop_
_entity.id
_entity.type
_entity.pdbx_description
1 polymer ?
#
loop_
_entity_poly.entity_id
_entity_poly.type
_entity_poly.pdbx_seq_one_letter_code
_entity_poly.pdbx_strand_id
1 'polypeptide(L)'
;MKDKIIDNAITLFSEKGYDGTTLDDIAKSVNIKKASLYYHFDSKKSIYEQSVKCCFDYLNNIIMMNQNKSNYSIDALYQFLFEFIFDIEERYIRMYVQLSNTPEEFSGNIYGQIQDLNQSLSKEIAKFYDESKIKMSKEDFQNLILLFLESWYLKASFSQKFGAVE
;
A
#
# COMPACT_ATOMS: atom_id res chain seq x y z
N MET A 1 -13.99 -11.04 -14.60
CA MET A 1 -13.98 -12.04 -13.50
C MET A 1 -12.65 -12.05 -12.77
N LYS A 2 -11.52 -12.09 -13.49
CA LYS A 2 -10.18 -12.11 -12.88
C LYS A 2 -9.97 -10.91 -11.95
N ASP A 3 -10.31 -9.71 -12.38
CA ASP A 3 -10.19 -8.48 -11.59
C ASP A 3 -11.08 -8.51 -10.33
N LYS A 4 -12.30 -9.04 -10.46
CA LYS A 4 -13.19 -9.21 -9.30
C LYS A 4 -12.62 -10.18 -8.27
N ILE A 5 -11.94 -11.24 -8.69
CA ILE A 5 -11.27 -12.18 -7.79
C ILE A 5 -10.13 -11.46 -7.04
N ILE A 6 -9.29 -10.71 -7.76
CA ILE A 6 -8.19 -9.96 -7.13
C ILE A 6 -8.71 -8.90 -6.17
N ASP A 7 -9.74 -8.14 -6.55
CA ASP A 7 -10.33 -7.09 -5.72
C ASP A 7 -10.84 -7.65 -4.37
N ASN A 8 -11.56 -8.78 -4.41
CA ASN A 8 -12.01 -9.45 -3.18
C ASN A 8 -10.87 -10.13 -2.41
N ALA A 9 -9.87 -10.66 -3.10
CA ALA A 9 -8.70 -11.27 -2.49
C ALA A 9 -7.87 -10.24 -1.71
N ILE A 10 -7.71 -9.01 -2.22
CA ILE A 10 -7.06 -7.89 -1.50
C ILE A 10 -7.75 -7.69 -0.15
N THR A 11 -9.07 -7.61 -0.11
CA THR A 11 -9.83 -7.46 1.14
C THR A 11 -9.56 -8.62 2.11
N LEU A 12 -9.63 -9.87 1.63
CA LEU A 12 -9.40 -11.05 2.47
C LEU A 12 -7.96 -11.12 2.99
N PHE A 13 -6.97 -10.85 2.13
CA PHE A 13 -5.56 -10.83 2.54
C PHE A 13 -5.25 -9.67 3.49
N SER A 14 -5.90 -8.52 3.31
CA SER A 14 -5.75 -7.38 4.21
C SER A 14 -6.26 -7.66 5.63
N GLU A 15 -7.30 -8.50 5.76
CA GLU A 15 -7.92 -8.85 7.04
C GLU A 15 -7.24 -10.06 7.72
N LYS A 16 -6.90 -11.09 6.95
CA LYS A 16 -6.50 -12.41 7.48
C LYS A 16 -5.04 -12.76 7.20
N GLY A 17 -4.34 -11.95 6.41
CA GLY A 17 -3.01 -12.27 5.89
C GLY A 17 -3.01 -13.42 4.87
N TYR A 18 -1.82 -13.76 4.38
CA TYR A 18 -1.66 -14.85 3.41
C TYR A 18 -2.11 -16.19 3.98
N ASP A 19 -1.61 -16.56 5.17
CA ASP A 19 -1.88 -17.89 5.75
C ASP A 19 -3.32 -18.05 6.21
N GLY A 20 -3.94 -16.99 6.72
CA GLY A 20 -5.33 -16.99 7.19
C GLY A 20 -6.38 -16.98 6.08
N THR A 21 -5.98 -16.76 4.82
CA THR A 21 -6.88 -16.72 3.67
C THR A 21 -6.81 -18.02 2.89
N THR A 22 -7.97 -18.62 2.59
CA THR A 22 -8.08 -19.87 1.79
C THR A 22 -8.66 -19.60 0.39
N LEU A 23 -8.38 -20.52 -0.56
CA LEU A 23 -9.02 -20.48 -1.89
C LEU A 23 -10.54 -20.61 -1.81
N ASP A 24 -11.06 -21.30 -0.79
CA ASP A 24 -12.49 -21.42 -0.55
C ASP A 24 -13.10 -20.10 -0.12
N ASP A 25 -12.40 -19.32 0.74
CA ASP A 25 -12.83 -17.98 1.14
C ASP A 25 -12.91 -17.05 -0.09
N ILE A 26 -11.87 -17.08 -0.92
CA ILE A 26 -11.82 -16.26 -2.14
C ILE A 26 -12.93 -16.65 -3.11
N ALA A 27 -13.16 -17.95 -3.35
CA ALA A 27 -14.22 -18.42 -4.22
C ALA A 27 -15.61 -17.99 -3.72
N LYS A 28 -15.85 -18.13 -2.41
CA LYS A 28 -17.11 -17.71 -1.77
C LYS A 28 -17.34 -16.20 -1.89
N SER A 29 -16.31 -15.38 -1.71
CA SER A 29 -16.43 -13.91 -1.75
C SER A 29 -16.90 -13.39 -3.12
N VAL A 30 -16.60 -14.12 -4.20
CA VAL A 30 -17.03 -13.77 -5.54
C VAL A 30 -18.18 -14.66 -6.08
N ASN A 31 -18.73 -15.51 -5.21
CA ASN A 31 -19.86 -16.40 -5.48
C ASN A 31 -19.59 -17.39 -6.63
N ILE A 32 -18.42 -18.03 -6.62
CA ILE A 32 -18.07 -19.10 -7.57
C ILE A 32 -17.61 -20.36 -6.83
N LYS A 33 -17.53 -21.49 -7.53
CA LYS A 33 -16.94 -22.72 -7.00
C LYS A 33 -15.40 -22.60 -7.01
N LYS A 34 -14.73 -23.21 -6.02
CA LYS A 34 -13.26 -23.27 -5.96
C LYS A 34 -12.63 -23.79 -7.26
N ALA A 35 -13.25 -24.79 -7.90
CA ALA A 35 -12.80 -25.30 -9.19
C ALA A 35 -12.76 -24.21 -10.28
N SER A 36 -13.65 -23.22 -10.20
CA SER A 36 -13.70 -22.11 -11.15
C SER A 36 -12.55 -21.11 -10.96
N LEU A 37 -11.94 -21.03 -9.77
CA LEU A 37 -10.74 -20.20 -9.55
C LEU A 37 -9.56 -20.68 -10.41
N TYR A 38 -9.42 -22.01 -10.55
CA TYR A 38 -8.31 -22.61 -11.30
C TYR A 38 -8.36 -22.32 -12.81
N TYR A 39 -9.50 -21.86 -13.36
CA TYR A 39 -9.55 -21.30 -14.73
C TYR A 39 -8.87 -19.93 -14.84
N HIS A 40 -8.67 -19.24 -13.73
CA HIS A 40 -8.16 -17.87 -13.69
C HIS A 40 -6.77 -17.78 -13.06
N PHE A 41 -6.45 -18.67 -12.10
CA PHE A 41 -5.23 -18.63 -11.30
C PHE A 41 -4.77 -20.05 -10.96
N ASP A 42 -3.48 -20.29 -11.09
CA ASP A 42 -2.88 -21.62 -10.86
C ASP A 42 -2.80 -21.97 -9.37
N SER A 43 -2.77 -20.97 -8.47
CA SER A 43 -2.55 -21.17 -7.04
C SER A 43 -3.01 -19.97 -6.21
N LYS A 44 -3.13 -20.15 -4.88
CA LYS A 44 -3.27 -19.04 -3.92
C LYS A 44 -2.11 -18.07 -4.04
N LYS A 45 -0.89 -18.59 -4.27
CA LYS A 45 0.32 -17.80 -4.47
C LYS A 45 0.15 -16.80 -5.62
N SER A 46 -0.32 -17.25 -6.79
CA SER A 46 -0.50 -16.36 -7.94
C SER A 46 -1.57 -15.30 -7.73
N ILE A 47 -2.63 -15.62 -6.96
CA ILE A 47 -3.64 -14.61 -6.54
C ILE A 47 -3.00 -13.59 -5.61
N TYR A 48 -2.22 -14.04 -4.62
CA TYR A 48 -1.56 -13.17 -3.66
C TYR A 48 -0.57 -12.22 -4.33
N GLU A 49 0.31 -12.73 -5.18
CA GLU A 49 1.29 -11.92 -5.93
C GLU A 49 0.62 -10.84 -6.79
N GLN A 50 -0.50 -11.17 -7.44
CA GLN A 50 -1.26 -10.17 -8.19
C GLN A 50 -1.98 -9.18 -7.28
N SER A 51 -2.46 -9.60 -6.11
CA SER A 51 -3.05 -8.71 -5.10
C SER A 51 -2.02 -7.72 -4.55
N VAL A 52 -0.81 -8.20 -4.23
CA VAL A 52 0.32 -7.36 -3.81
C VAL A 52 0.66 -6.34 -4.89
N LYS A 53 0.80 -6.79 -6.13
CA LYS A 53 1.06 -5.89 -7.26
C LYS A 53 -0.01 -4.82 -7.39
N CYS A 54 -1.30 -5.18 -7.34
CA CYS A 54 -2.39 -4.21 -7.40
C CYS A 54 -2.35 -3.20 -6.24
N CYS A 55 -1.93 -3.64 -5.04
CA CYS A 55 -1.74 -2.75 -3.90
C CYS A 55 -0.67 -1.69 -4.20
N PHE A 56 0.50 -2.09 -4.69
CA PHE A 56 1.57 -1.16 -5.04
C PHE A 56 1.20 -0.27 -6.24
N ASP A 57 0.54 -0.82 -7.25
CA ASP A 57 0.05 -0.04 -8.39
C ASP A 57 -0.92 1.07 -7.92
N TYR A 58 -1.83 0.75 -6.98
CA TYR A 58 -2.76 1.70 -6.39
C TYR A 58 -2.02 2.83 -5.65
N LEU A 59 -1.07 2.49 -4.76
CA LEU A 59 -0.27 3.47 -4.02
C LEU A 59 0.57 4.36 -4.96
N ASN A 60 1.21 3.77 -5.97
CA ASN A 60 1.95 4.52 -6.97
C ASN A 60 1.06 5.47 -7.80
N ASN A 61 -0.18 5.07 -8.12
CA ASN A 61 -1.11 5.93 -8.84
C ASN A 61 -1.45 7.20 -8.04
N ILE A 62 -1.60 7.11 -6.71
CA ILE A 62 -1.82 8.29 -5.86
C ILE A 62 -0.62 9.23 -5.93
N ILE A 63 0.60 8.71 -5.91
CA ILE A 63 1.82 9.52 -6.07
C ILE A 63 1.83 10.18 -7.45
N MET A 64 1.51 9.43 -8.52
CA MET A 64 1.51 9.95 -9.89
C MET A 64 0.45 11.03 -10.14
N MET A 65 -0.72 10.95 -9.51
CA MET A 65 -1.76 11.99 -9.60
C MET A 65 -1.26 13.35 -9.09
N ASN A 66 -0.31 13.35 -8.17
CA ASN A 66 0.32 14.57 -7.66
C ASN A 66 1.43 15.13 -8.57
N GLN A 67 2.01 14.31 -9.47
CA GLN A 67 3.12 14.74 -10.33
C GLN A 67 2.77 15.85 -11.32
N ASN A 68 1.49 16.07 -11.61
CA ASN A 68 1.01 17.10 -12.56
C ASN A 68 0.59 18.41 -11.86
N LYS A 69 0.82 18.54 -10.54
CA LYS A 69 0.53 19.81 -9.84
C LYS A 69 1.56 20.87 -10.24
N SER A 70 1.10 22.03 -10.63
CA SER A 70 1.93 23.18 -11.03
C SER A 70 2.52 23.95 -9.86
N ASN A 71 2.14 23.60 -8.63
CA ASN A 71 2.53 24.30 -7.40
C ASN A 71 3.03 23.30 -6.35
N TYR A 72 4.26 23.51 -5.90
CA TYR A 72 4.92 22.71 -4.84
C TYR A 72 5.14 23.54 -3.57
N SER A 73 4.10 24.25 -3.13
CA SER A 73 4.10 24.99 -1.87
C SER A 73 3.96 24.05 -0.65
N ILE A 74 4.15 24.60 0.54
CA ILE A 74 3.92 23.91 1.82
C ILE A 74 2.44 23.46 1.94
N ASP A 75 1.48 24.27 1.46
CA ASP A 75 0.07 23.91 1.45
C ASP A 75 -0.19 22.73 0.51
N ALA A 76 0.49 22.70 -0.64
CA ALA A 76 0.39 21.57 -1.58
C ALA A 76 1.02 20.31 -1.01
N LEU A 77 2.12 20.39 -0.23
CA LEU A 77 2.66 19.27 0.52
C LEU A 77 1.66 18.75 1.56
N TYR A 78 1.04 19.67 2.32
CA TYR A 78 0.01 19.28 3.30
C TYR A 78 -1.14 18.52 2.62
N GLN A 79 -1.65 19.01 1.49
CA GLN A 79 -2.70 18.33 0.73
C GLN A 79 -2.25 16.95 0.23
N PHE A 80 -1.03 16.84 -0.30
CA PHE A 80 -0.47 15.57 -0.73
C PHE A 80 -0.40 14.55 0.41
N LEU A 81 0.12 14.97 1.57
CA LEU A 81 0.22 14.11 2.75
C LEU A 81 -1.17 13.73 3.28
N PHE A 82 -2.12 14.67 3.27
CA PHE A 82 -3.49 14.41 3.69
C PHE A 82 -4.15 13.35 2.79
N GLU A 83 -4.09 13.52 1.47
CA GLU A 83 -4.61 12.56 0.50
C GLU A 83 -3.94 11.18 0.69
N PHE A 84 -2.62 11.15 0.87
CA PHE A 84 -1.86 9.91 1.05
C PHE A 84 -2.12 9.20 2.39
N ILE A 85 -2.59 9.90 3.40
CA ILE A 85 -2.85 9.35 4.74
C ILE A 85 -4.32 8.99 4.92
N PHE A 86 -5.26 9.84 4.45
CA PHE A 86 -6.66 9.76 4.81
C PHE A 86 -7.58 9.34 3.65
N ASP A 87 -7.19 9.55 2.39
CA ASP A 87 -8.02 9.25 1.23
C ASP A 87 -7.68 7.89 0.59
N ILE A 88 -6.68 7.17 1.12
CA ILE A 88 -6.38 5.80 0.71
C ILE A 88 -7.46 4.86 1.24
N GLU A 89 -7.99 4.00 0.37
CA GLU A 89 -8.89 2.94 0.81
C GLU A 89 -8.21 2.06 1.88
N GLU A 90 -8.86 1.91 3.03
CA GLU A 90 -8.31 1.24 4.21
C GLU A 90 -7.77 -0.17 3.91
N ARG A 91 -8.42 -0.92 3.00
CA ARG A 91 -7.98 -2.27 2.62
C ARG A 91 -6.57 -2.29 2.01
N TYR A 92 -6.15 -1.25 1.28
CA TYR A 92 -4.80 -1.17 0.71
C TYR A 92 -3.75 -0.85 1.78
N ILE A 93 -4.09 0.02 2.74
CA ILE A 93 -3.23 0.26 3.90
C ILE A 93 -3.04 -1.02 4.71
N ARG A 94 -4.13 -1.73 5.01
CA ARG A 94 -4.09 -3.01 5.72
C ARG A 94 -3.28 -4.06 4.95
N MET A 95 -3.48 -4.16 3.64
CA MET A 95 -2.71 -5.07 2.78
C MET A 95 -1.22 -4.75 2.84
N TYR A 96 -0.83 -3.47 2.73
CA TYR A 96 0.56 -3.03 2.84
C TYR A 96 1.17 -3.42 4.21
N VAL A 97 0.44 -3.20 5.28
CA VAL A 97 0.88 -3.58 6.64
C VAL A 97 1.05 -5.09 6.78
N GLN A 98 0.17 -5.88 6.19
CA GLN A 98 0.27 -7.35 6.21
C GLN A 98 1.50 -7.88 5.47
N LEU A 99 2.17 -7.09 4.62
CA LEU A 99 3.38 -7.52 3.92
C LEU A 99 4.52 -7.88 4.88
N SER A 100 4.56 -7.29 6.08
CA SER A 100 5.54 -7.65 7.13
C SER A 100 5.36 -9.07 7.70
N ASN A 101 4.17 -9.66 7.55
CA ASN A 101 3.82 -11.00 8.01
C ASN A 101 3.74 -12.02 6.85
N THR A 102 4.30 -11.67 5.70
CA THR A 102 4.27 -12.53 4.51
C THR A 102 5.33 -13.62 4.60
N PRO A 103 5.06 -14.86 4.12
CA PRO A 103 6.05 -15.91 4.06
C PRO A 103 7.33 -15.50 3.30
N GLU A 104 8.48 -16.01 3.74
CA GLU A 104 9.81 -15.65 3.24
C GLU A 104 9.96 -15.81 1.72
N GLU A 105 9.24 -16.78 1.13
CA GLU A 105 9.25 -17.01 -0.32
C GLU A 105 8.82 -15.81 -1.17
N PHE A 106 8.11 -14.83 -0.59
CA PHE A 106 7.66 -13.61 -1.26
C PHE A 106 8.57 -12.40 -0.96
N SER A 107 9.45 -12.51 0.05
CA SER A 107 10.16 -11.35 0.61
C SER A 107 10.99 -10.59 -0.42
N GLY A 108 11.66 -11.28 -1.34
CA GLY A 108 12.50 -10.65 -2.35
C GLY A 108 11.70 -9.75 -3.32
N ASN A 109 10.55 -10.22 -3.79
CA ASN A 109 9.68 -9.45 -4.69
C ASN A 109 9.03 -8.27 -3.95
N ILE A 110 8.52 -8.50 -2.73
CA ILE A 110 7.89 -7.47 -1.91
C ILE A 110 8.89 -6.38 -1.55
N TYR A 111 10.12 -6.75 -1.15
CA TYR A 111 11.18 -5.80 -0.83
C TYR A 111 11.50 -4.87 -2.00
N GLY A 112 11.63 -5.42 -3.21
CA GLY A 112 11.83 -4.62 -4.42
C GLY A 112 10.69 -3.60 -4.63
N GLN A 113 9.43 -4.03 -4.51
CA GLN A 113 8.29 -3.13 -4.67
C GLN A 113 8.22 -2.04 -3.58
N ILE A 114 8.59 -2.37 -2.33
CA ILE A 114 8.70 -1.37 -1.25
C ILE A 114 9.79 -0.34 -1.58
N GLN A 115 10.96 -0.78 -2.06
CA GLN A 115 12.04 0.14 -2.46
C GLN A 115 11.59 1.06 -3.60
N ASP A 116 10.91 0.54 -4.62
CA ASP A 116 10.42 1.31 -5.75
C ASP A 116 9.38 2.36 -5.31
N LEU A 117 8.46 1.97 -4.41
CA LEU A 117 7.47 2.88 -3.83
C LEU A 117 8.15 4.00 -3.02
N ASN A 118 9.09 3.66 -2.14
CA ASN A 118 9.83 4.63 -1.33
C ASN A 118 10.65 5.59 -2.20
N GLN A 119 11.25 5.09 -3.28
CA GLN A 119 11.96 5.94 -4.24
C GLN A 119 11.01 6.90 -4.97
N SER A 120 9.83 6.43 -5.36
CA SER A 120 8.81 7.25 -6.01
C SER A 120 8.30 8.34 -5.07
N LEU A 121 7.99 7.99 -3.81
CA LEU A 121 7.59 8.93 -2.77
C LEU A 121 8.70 9.96 -2.50
N SER A 122 9.93 9.51 -2.31
CA SER A 122 11.07 10.40 -2.05
C SER A 122 11.27 11.41 -3.19
N LYS A 123 11.16 10.97 -4.45
CA LYS A 123 11.24 11.87 -5.61
C LYS A 123 10.10 12.90 -5.63
N GLU A 124 8.90 12.50 -5.26
CA GLU A 124 7.75 13.41 -5.22
C GLU A 124 7.90 14.43 -4.07
N ILE A 125 8.24 13.96 -2.87
CA ILE A 125 8.48 14.82 -1.68
C ILE A 125 9.60 15.84 -1.97
N ALA A 126 10.64 15.44 -2.68
CA ALA A 126 11.77 16.31 -3.04
C ALA A 126 11.38 17.57 -3.82
N LYS A 127 10.24 17.55 -4.52
CA LYS A 127 9.75 18.71 -5.29
C LYS A 127 9.20 19.83 -4.39
N PHE A 128 8.76 19.48 -3.18
CA PHE A 128 8.25 20.45 -2.21
C PHE A 128 9.35 21.13 -1.39
N TYR A 129 10.62 20.71 -1.56
CA TYR A 129 11.73 21.30 -0.83
C TYR A 129 12.08 22.68 -1.38
N ASP A 130 12.05 23.68 -0.51
CA ASP A 130 12.45 25.06 -0.79
C ASP A 130 13.54 25.50 0.21
N GLU A 131 14.79 25.53 -0.26
CA GLU A 131 15.96 25.88 0.56
C GLU A 131 15.84 27.26 1.22
N SER A 132 15.09 28.18 0.62
CA SER A 132 14.88 29.53 1.19
C SER A 132 13.99 29.51 2.43
N LYS A 133 13.18 28.45 2.63
CA LYS A 133 12.19 28.34 3.70
C LYS A 133 12.49 27.22 4.68
N ILE A 134 13.17 26.17 4.24
CA ILE A 134 13.41 24.95 5.01
C ILE A 134 14.86 24.94 5.52
N LYS A 135 15.05 24.99 6.85
CA LYS A 135 16.36 25.06 7.49
C LYS A 135 17.01 23.69 7.77
N MET A 136 16.78 22.72 6.90
CA MET A 136 17.43 21.40 6.96
C MET A 136 17.88 21.01 5.56
N SER A 137 18.73 19.97 5.44
CA SER A 137 19.10 19.45 4.13
C SER A 137 17.90 18.86 3.39
N LYS A 138 17.98 18.82 2.06
CA LYS A 138 16.92 18.18 1.24
C LYS A 138 16.74 16.70 1.61
N GLU A 139 17.83 16.02 1.88
CA GLU A 139 17.83 14.61 2.29
C GLU A 139 17.14 14.40 3.65
N ASP A 140 17.46 15.23 4.64
CA ASP A 140 16.83 15.20 5.96
C ASP A 140 15.31 15.48 5.86
N PHE A 141 14.93 16.44 5.01
CA PHE A 141 13.53 16.77 4.76
C PHE A 141 12.78 15.56 4.17
N GLN A 142 13.34 14.90 3.14
CA GLN A 142 12.74 13.72 2.55
C GLN A 142 12.61 12.59 3.56
N ASN A 143 13.69 12.30 4.31
CA ASN A 143 13.70 11.24 5.32
C ASN A 143 12.69 11.50 6.45
N LEU A 144 12.56 12.75 6.90
CA LEU A 144 11.59 13.12 7.94
C LEU A 144 10.15 12.83 7.49
N ILE A 145 9.79 13.19 6.26
CA ILE A 145 8.44 12.94 5.72
C ILE A 145 8.20 11.45 5.53
N LEU A 146 9.18 10.70 5.00
CA LEU A 146 9.06 9.25 4.85
C LEU A 146 8.87 8.55 6.20
N LEU A 147 9.67 8.89 7.21
CA LEU A 147 9.52 8.37 8.58
C LEU A 147 8.16 8.69 9.18
N PHE A 148 7.62 9.88 8.91
CA PHE A 148 6.29 10.25 9.37
C PHE A 148 5.22 9.34 8.73
N LEU A 149 5.29 9.10 7.43
CA LEU A 149 4.35 8.22 6.70
C LEU A 149 4.46 6.78 7.20
N GLU A 150 5.68 6.24 7.34
CA GLU A 150 5.90 4.89 7.86
C GLU A 150 5.36 4.73 9.29
N SER A 151 5.60 5.71 10.15
CA SER A 151 5.09 5.72 11.52
C SER A 151 3.56 5.76 11.56
N TRP A 152 2.94 6.50 10.65
CA TRP A 152 1.49 6.57 10.52
C TRP A 152 0.90 5.20 10.14
N TYR A 153 1.44 4.54 9.12
CA TYR A 153 0.98 3.22 8.71
C TYR A 153 1.18 2.17 9.81
N LEU A 154 2.30 2.22 10.51
CA LEU A 154 2.57 1.36 11.64
C LEU A 154 1.53 1.56 12.75
N LYS A 155 1.23 2.81 13.12
CA LYS A 155 0.19 3.16 14.11
C LYS A 155 -1.19 2.66 13.68
N ALA A 156 -1.57 2.84 12.41
CA ALA A 156 -2.83 2.35 11.87
C ALA A 156 -2.95 0.83 12.01
N SER A 157 -1.85 0.09 11.83
CA SER A 157 -1.80 -1.36 12.03
C SER A 157 -1.99 -1.78 13.50
N PHE A 158 -1.40 -1.04 14.44
CA PHE A 158 -1.54 -1.34 15.87
C PHE A 158 -2.95 -1.04 16.39
N SER A 159 -3.57 0.05 15.98
CA SER A 159 -4.93 0.40 16.42
C SER A 159 -5.97 -0.64 16.01
N GLN A 160 -5.75 -1.36 14.92
CA GLN A 160 -6.61 -2.47 14.50
C GLN A 160 -6.40 -3.74 15.34
N LYS A 161 -5.17 -4.02 15.79
CA LYS A 161 -4.85 -5.22 16.59
C LYS A 161 -5.30 -5.10 18.05
N PHE A 162 -5.33 -3.89 18.60
CA PHE A 162 -5.50 -3.67 20.03
C PHE A 162 -6.77 -2.85 20.39
N GLY A 163 -7.63 -2.55 19.41
CA GLY A 163 -8.75 -1.62 19.58
C GLY A 163 -8.27 -0.17 19.62
N ALA A 164 -9.15 0.78 19.23
CA ALA A 164 -8.84 2.18 19.39
C ALA A 164 -8.56 2.44 20.88
N VAL A 165 -7.34 2.83 21.20
CA VAL A 165 -7.06 3.45 22.50
C VAL A 165 -7.68 4.83 22.41
N GLU A 166 -8.84 5.01 23.08
CA GLU A 166 -9.49 6.28 23.27
C GLU A 166 -8.59 7.28 23.98
#